data_56a1abe24d0e7e2ef735afde362c10be
#
_entry.id   56a1abe24d0e7e2ef735afde362c10be
#
_cell.length_a   1.000
_cell.length_b   1.000
_cell.length_c   1.000
_cell.angle_alpha   90.00
_cell.angle_beta   90.00
_cell.angle_gamma   90.00
#
_symmetry.space_group_name_H-M   'P 1'
#
loop_
_entity.id
_entity.type
_entity.pdbx_description
1 polymer ?
#
loop_
_entity_poly.entity_id
_entity_poly.type
_entity_poly.pdbx_seq_one_letter_code
_entity_poly.pdbx_strand_id
1 'polypeptide(L)'
;MAFVPSLGRSGGMVVAWKKDSLHATVLHSDRQFIHFRIIPSRNSPLLLTAIYAIPDYSLKQTLWSELENLASSIVEPWVNIGDFNDIRVSSERFGGFACSDSRMKLFNDCLQQCRLSDLGFHGSLFTWKGPRYPGCRRLFERLDRALVNDSFLAECSNCFIQVLPRTQFSDHNPICLKSGNSSVTARPNRPFRFEAMWDSHKSFKEFPSGSWNQDSDLNLSLSNLQAHLAIWNREVFGMVEAQKHNILARLGGIQRSQAYPHSEYLCNLEYELQGKLSHLLKLEEIKWFQKSRSEWITKGDHNTRYYHLKTKMRRRRNRVVTLKDNNGVWVENEVAVKNLVIDYFKTLFCSGPTGNSELHTRANFPRIDQSRLANLGRPPSNEEIRSAMFSMGNYKAPGYDGFPPIFYKNNWNTMGPSVCNFVKEAFKGNLSLADSNRTLIALIAKKDHVEFVSNFRPISLCMVHYKCLTKLIATRLRGVMNDIISPFQSSFIKGRQIHDNIIVGQEILHTMNKTRSRKGLMAMKIDFEKAFDRINWGFLQNVLLDVGLDSNLVSLIINCVSSVSYNVL
;
A
#
# COMPACT_ATOMS: atom_id res chain seq x y z
N MET A 1 -18.14 14.97 -33.36
CA MET A 1 -17.72 13.62 -33.81
C MET A 1 -16.49 13.78 -34.69
N ALA A 2 -15.50 12.93 -34.50
CA ALA A 2 -14.30 12.81 -35.34
C ALA A 2 -14.15 11.36 -35.77
N PHE A 3 -13.57 11.10 -36.93
CA PHE A 3 -13.37 9.76 -37.43
C PHE A 3 -12.12 9.65 -38.30
N VAL A 4 -11.54 8.47 -38.32
CA VAL A 4 -10.50 8.03 -39.24
C VAL A 4 -11.08 6.86 -40.03
N PRO A 5 -11.11 6.90 -41.36
CA PRO A 5 -11.70 5.84 -42.18
C PRO A 5 -10.87 4.54 -42.10
N SER A 6 -11.54 3.39 -42.24
CA SER A 6 -10.87 2.10 -42.40
C SER A 6 -10.22 1.98 -43.77
N LEU A 7 -9.13 1.20 -43.86
CA LEU A 7 -8.49 0.79 -45.11
C LEU A 7 -8.70 -0.72 -45.30
N GLY A 8 -9.53 -1.04 -46.27
CA GLY A 8 -9.93 -2.42 -46.51
C GLY A 8 -10.76 -2.98 -45.33
N ARG A 9 -10.30 -4.11 -44.77
CA ARG A 9 -10.98 -4.80 -43.65
C ARG A 9 -10.41 -4.44 -42.27
N SER A 10 -9.43 -3.57 -42.18
CA SER A 10 -8.79 -3.24 -40.91
C SER A 10 -8.75 -1.75 -40.63
N GLY A 11 -8.74 -1.39 -39.36
CA GLY A 11 -8.65 -0.03 -38.90
C GLY A 11 -10.00 0.69 -38.87
N GLY A 12 -9.91 2.01 -38.79
CA GLY A 12 -11.05 2.91 -38.61
C GLY A 12 -11.33 3.21 -37.15
N MET A 13 -11.45 4.50 -36.83
CA MET A 13 -11.80 4.97 -35.51
C MET A 13 -12.92 6.01 -35.60
N VAL A 14 -13.85 5.93 -34.65
CA VAL A 14 -14.89 6.94 -34.48
C VAL A 14 -14.88 7.40 -33.03
N VAL A 15 -14.78 8.71 -32.84
CA VAL A 15 -14.91 9.36 -31.54
C VAL A 15 -16.12 10.28 -31.55
N ALA A 16 -17.06 10.03 -30.67
CA ALA A 16 -18.28 10.82 -30.52
C ALA A 16 -18.41 11.34 -29.08
N TRP A 17 -18.97 12.52 -28.91
CA TRP A 17 -19.22 13.16 -27.62
C TRP A 17 -20.54 13.90 -27.60
N LYS A 18 -21.08 14.08 -26.38
CA LYS A 18 -22.26 14.93 -26.16
C LYS A 18 -21.84 16.39 -26.05
N LYS A 19 -22.33 17.26 -26.96
CA LYS A 19 -21.96 18.67 -26.99
C LYS A 19 -22.29 19.41 -25.70
N ASP A 20 -23.37 19.03 -25.02
CA ASP A 20 -23.82 19.67 -23.78
C ASP A 20 -22.93 19.28 -22.55
N SER A 21 -22.14 18.26 -22.69
CA SER A 21 -21.33 17.73 -21.58
C SER A 21 -19.85 18.09 -21.65
N LEU A 22 -19.34 18.28 -22.88
CA LEU A 22 -17.94 18.62 -23.10
C LEU A 22 -17.72 19.26 -24.48
N HIS A 23 -16.70 20.09 -24.53
CA HIS A 23 -16.18 20.61 -25.80
C HIS A 23 -14.91 19.87 -26.17
N ALA A 24 -14.82 19.31 -27.37
CA ALA A 24 -13.65 18.59 -27.85
C ALA A 24 -13.16 19.18 -29.17
N THR A 25 -11.88 19.49 -29.25
CA THR A 25 -11.20 19.98 -30.46
C THR A 25 -10.15 18.95 -30.85
N VAL A 26 -10.20 18.50 -32.11
CA VAL A 26 -9.15 17.63 -32.68
C VAL A 26 -7.90 18.47 -32.90
N LEU A 27 -6.77 18.06 -32.34
CA LEU A 27 -5.47 18.70 -32.51
C LEU A 27 -4.66 18.01 -33.59
N HIS A 28 -4.70 16.67 -33.61
CA HIS A 28 -4.01 15.86 -34.60
C HIS A 28 -4.73 14.54 -34.81
N SER A 29 -4.67 13.98 -36.01
CA SER A 29 -5.22 12.64 -36.31
C SER A 29 -4.35 11.91 -37.29
N ASP A 30 -4.13 10.66 -37.02
CA ASP A 30 -3.43 9.69 -37.88
C ASP A 30 -4.25 8.41 -37.98
N ARG A 31 -3.79 7.45 -38.77
CA ARG A 31 -4.46 6.16 -38.97
C ARG A 31 -4.61 5.34 -37.68
N GLN A 32 -3.73 5.56 -36.69
CA GLN A 32 -3.64 4.79 -35.46
C GLN A 32 -4.08 5.56 -34.23
N PHE A 33 -4.31 6.88 -34.35
CA PHE A 33 -4.77 7.67 -33.21
C PHE A 33 -5.51 8.96 -33.64
N ILE A 34 -6.32 9.47 -32.71
CA ILE A 34 -6.90 10.80 -32.80
C ILE A 34 -6.60 11.52 -31.48
N HIS A 35 -5.92 12.65 -31.55
CA HIS A 35 -5.51 13.46 -30.41
C HIS A 35 -6.43 14.66 -30.25
N PHE A 36 -6.99 14.83 -29.05
CA PHE A 36 -8.00 15.85 -28.73
C PHE A 36 -7.56 16.71 -27.57
N ARG A 37 -7.99 17.96 -27.59
CA ARG A 37 -8.14 18.77 -26.38
C ARG A 37 -9.60 18.73 -25.95
N ILE A 38 -9.83 18.30 -24.72
CA ILE A 38 -11.16 18.18 -24.11
C ILE A 38 -11.30 19.21 -23.00
N ILE A 39 -12.40 19.97 -23.03
CA ILE A 39 -12.79 20.90 -21.98
C ILE A 39 -14.12 20.40 -21.40
N PRO A 40 -14.09 19.67 -20.26
CA PRO A 40 -15.31 19.25 -19.59
C PRO A 40 -16.03 20.46 -18.97
N SER A 41 -17.36 20.43 -18.91
CA SER A 41 -18.16 21.54 -18.36
C SER A 41 -17.88 21.89 -16.89
N ARG A 42 -17.22 21.01 -16.12
CA ARG A 42 -16.98 21.18 -14.67
C ARG A 42 -15.54 20.92 -14.21
N ASN A 43 -14.62 20.59 -15.10
CA ASN A 43 -13.23 20.20 -14.74
C ASN A 43 -12.22 20.98 -15.59
N SER A 44 -10.94 20.91 -15.21
CA SER A 44 -9.83 21.47 -15.98
C SER A 44 -9.71 20.83 -17.36
N PRO A 45 -9.18 21.56 -18.37
CA PRO A 45 -8.87 21.00 -19.68
C PRO A 45 -7.94 19.80 -19.57
N LEU A 46 -8.10 18.83 -20.46
CA LEU A 46 -7.23 17.66 -20.55
C LEU A 46 -7.01 17.26 -22.02
N LEU A 47 -5.91 16.59 -22.28
CA LEU A 47 -5.61 15.98 -23.57
C LEU A 47 -6.01 14.51 -23.55
N LEU A 48 -6.68 14.07 -24.60
CA LEU A 48 -7.08 12.69 -24.81
C LEU A 48 -6.58 12.21 -26.17
N THR A 49 -5.92 11.05 -26.19
CA THR A 49 -5.56 10.35 -27.42
C THR A 49 -6.34 9.04 -27.48
N ALA A 50 -7.25 8.94 -28.43
CA ALA A 50 -7.89 7.65 -28.74
C ALA A 50 -6.95 6.85 -29.64
N ILE A 51 -6.65 5.60 -29.28
CA ILE A 51 -5.63 4.77 -29.93
C ILE A 51 -6.26 3.49 -30.47
N TYR A 52 -5.88 3.15 -31.69
CA TYR A 52 -6.00 1.85 -32.31
C TYR A 52 -4.68 1.47 -32.96
N ALA A 53 -3.81 0.78 -32.24
CA ALA A 53 -2.52 0.35 -32.75
C ALA A 53 -2.72 -0.81 -33.76
N ILE A 54 -2.25 -0.64 -34.98
CA ILE A 54 -2.32 -1.68 -36.00
C ILE A 54 -1.49 -2.89 -35.55
N PRO A 55 -1.96 -4.15 -35.72
CA PRO A 55 -1.23 -5.34 -35.28
C PRO A 55 0.16 -5.54 -35.91
N ASP A 56 0.39 -4.94 -37.08
CA ASP A 56 1.67 -5.01 -37.79
C ASP A 56 2.79 -4.31 -37.01
N TYR A 57 3.91 -5.01 -36.87
CA TYR A 57 5.02 -4.56 -36.03
C TYR A 57 5.70 -3.27 -36.54
N SER A 58 5.90 -3.17 -37.86
CA SER A 58 6.55 -2.00 -38.47
C SER A 58 5.70 -0.75 -38.35
N LEU A 59 4.39 -0.89 -38.54
CA LEU A 59 3.43 0.22 -38.40
C LEU A 59 3.26 0.66 -36.93
N LYS A 60 3.44 -0.23 -35.96
CA LYS A 60 3.42 0.16 -34.55
C LYS A 60 4.63 1.01 -34.16
N GLN A 61 5.79 0.78 -34.74
CA GLN A 61 6.96 1.61 -34.45
C GLN A 61 6.71 3.07 -34.79
N THR A 62 5.99 3.36 -35.88
CA THR A 62 5.58 4.74 -36.20
C THR A 62 4.66 5.33 -35.14
N LEU A 63 3.70 4.55 -34.64
CA LEU A 63 2.83 5.00 -33.55
C LEU A 63 3.62 5.34 -32.27
N TRP A 64 4.59 4.48 -31.90
CA TRP A 64 5.42 4.74 -30.73
C TRP A 64 6.23 6.02 -30.87
N SER A 65 6.85 6.24 -32.04
CA SER A 65 7.59 7.47 -32.32
C SER A 65 6.69 8.71 -32.31
N GLU A 66 5.47 8.63 -32.83
CA GLU A 66 4.51 9.74 -32.77
C GLU A 66 4.05 10.05 -31.34
N LEU A 67 3.84 9.02 -30.50
CA LEU A 67 3.51 9.23 -29.10
C LEU A 67 4.67 9.87 -28.31
N GLU A 68 5.93 9.51 -28.62
CA GLU A 68 7.13 10.13 -28.05
C GLU A 68 7.23 11.60 -28.45
N ASN A 69 6.98 11.92 -29.73
CA ASN A 69 6.95 13.28 -30.22
C ASN A 69 5.88 14.12 -29.49
N LEU A 70 4.66 13.59 -29.35
CA LEU A 70 3.60 14.24 -28.60
C LEU A 70 4.00 14.44 -27.13
N ALA A 71 4.53 13.41 -26.50
CA ALA A 71 4.92 13.45 -25.08
C ALA A 71 5.97 14.53 -24.78
N SER A 72 6.85 14.83 -25.73
CA SER A 72 7.92 15.84 -25.57
C SER A 72 7.38 17.25 -25.31
N SER A 73 6.21 17.58 -25.84
CA SER A 73 5.58 18.91 -25.76
C SER A 73 4.43 19.00 -24.75
N ILE A 74 3.89 17.87 -24.29
CA ILE A 74 2.72 17.81 -23.42
C ILE A 74 3.09 17.98 -21.94
N VAL A 75 2.61 19.06 -21.33
CA VAL A 75 2.69 19.33 -19.88
C VAL A 75 1.32 19.17 -19.22
N GLU A 76 0.24 19.35 -19.97
CA GLU A 76 -1.14 19.22 -19.51
C GLU A 76 -1.50 17.78 -19.09
N PRO A 77 -2.58 17.58 -18.31
CA PRO A 77 -3.10 16.23 -18.04
C PRO A 77 -3.43 15.51 -19.35
N TRP A 78 -2.82 14.34 -19.53
CA TRP A 78 -2.92 13.57 -20.76
C TRP A 78 -3.32 12.13 -20.51
N VAL A 79 -4.31 11.63 -21.24
CA VAL A 79 -4.77 10.25 -21.22
C VAL A 79 -4.78 9.66 -22.63
N ASN A 80 -4.17 8.50 -22.78
CA ASN A 80 -4.17 7.67 -23.97
C ASN A 80 -5.03 6.45 -23.70
N ILE A 81 -6.10 6.23 -24.47
CA ILE A 81 -7.07 5.16 -24.22
C ILE A 81 -7.42 4.44 -25.51
N GLY A 82 -7.49 3.13 -25.49
CA GLY A 82 -7.88 2.31 -26.63
C GLY A 82 -7.16 0.97 -26.69
N ASP A 83 -7.12 0.41 -27.89
CA ASP A 83 -6.47 -0.86 -28.21
C ASP A 83 -5.01 -0.61 -28.65
N PHE A 84 -4.07 -1.06 -27.82
CA PHE A 84 -2.64 -0.96 -28.11
C PHE A 84 -2.09 -2.18 -28.85
N ASN A 85 -2.92 -3.23 -29.01
CA ASN A 85 -2.54 -4.47 -29.67
C ASN A 85 -1.20 -5.08 -29.19
N ASP A 86 -0.77 -4.75 -27.96
CA ASP A 86 0.41 -5.27 -27.30
C ASP A 86 0.20 -5.48 -25.80
N ILE A 87 0.88 -6.49 -25.28
CA ILE A 87 0.94 -6.79 -23.85
C ILE A 87 2.22 -6.23 -23.25
N ARG A 88 2.19 -5.90 -21.96
CA ARG A 88 3.35 -5.36 -21.22
C ARG A 88 4.17 -6.44 -20.54
N VAL A 89 3.50 -7.48 -20.06
CA VAL A 89 4.09 -8.59 -19.32
C VAL A 89 3.41 -9.89 -19.72
N SER A 90 4.10 -11.02 -19.64
CA SER A 90 3.60 -12.33 -20.02
C SER A 90 2.31 -12.75 -19.29
N SER A 91 2.09 -12.27 -18.08
CA SER A 91 0.86 -12.53 -17.31
C SER A 91 -0.41 -11.88 -17.90
N GLU A 92 -0.27 -10.94 -18.83
CA GLU A 92 -1.38 -10.33 -19.58
C GLU A 92 -1.85 -11.19 -20.77
N ARG A 93 -1.31 -12.41 -20.90
CA ARG A 93 -1.67 -13.38 -21.95
C ARG A 93 -1.96 -14.75 -21.34
N PHE A 94 -2.95 -15.43 -21.90
CA PHE A 94 -3.29 -16.81 -21.57
C PHE A 94 -3.57 -17.60 -22.84
N GLY A 95 -2.97 -18.76 -22.98
CA GLY A 95 -3.11 -19.64 -24.16
C GLY A 95 -2.32 -19.17 -25.39
N GLY A 96 -2.52 -19.84 -26.52
CA GLY A 96 -1.74 -19.59 -27.73
C GLY A 96 -0.27 -19.97 -27.61
N PHE A 97 0.56 -19.44 -28.53
CA PHE A 97 2.02 -19.64 -28.54
C PHE A 97 2.72 -18.63 -27.63
N ALA A 98 4.01 -18.88 -27.32
CA ALA A 98 4.82 -17.97 -26.53
C ALA A 98 4.85 -16.55 -27.13
N CYS A 99 4.85 -15.52 -26.28
CA CYS A 99 4.93 -14.15 -26.71
C CYS A 99 6.39 -13.74 -26.95
N SER A 100 6.60 -12.77 -27.86
CA SER A 100 7.92 -12.20 -28.11
C SER A 100 8.31 -11.20 -27.02
N ASP A 101 9.39 -11.47 -26.30
CA ASP A 101 9.95 -10.58 -25.27
C ASP A 101 10.39 -9.23 -25.86
N SER A 102 10.85 -9.21 -27.12
CA SER A 102 11.24 -7.97 -27.80
C SER A 102 10.07 -7.01 -28.02
N ARG A 103 8.88 -7.52 -28.35
CA ARG A 103 7.66 -6.69 -28.49
C ARG A 103 7.26 -6.07 -27.17
N MET A 104 7.22 -6.86 -26.09
CA MET A 104 6.91 -6.37 -24.75
C MET A 104 7.92 -5.30 -24.30
N LYS A 105 9.21 -5.52 -24.61
CA LYS A 105 10.25 -4.55 -24.29
C LYS A 105 10.04 -3.22 -25.00
N LEU A 106 9.84 -3.22 -26.32
CA LEU A 106 9.61 -2.00 -27.10
C LEU A 106 8.40 -1.20 -26.60
N PHE A 107 7.30 -1.87 -26.30
CA PHE A 107 6.13 -1.19 -25.74
C PHE A 107 6.43 -0.57 -24.37
N ASN A 108 7.11 -1.28 -23.48
CA ASN A 108 7.49 -0.74 -22.18
C ASN A 108 8.51 0.40 -22.30
N ASP A 109 9.45 0.35 -23.24
CA ASP A 109 10.44 1.39 -23.50
C ASP A 109 9.74 2.69 -23.97
N CYS A 110 8.78 2.59 -24.90
CA CYS A 110 7.94 3.73 -25.31
C CYS A 110 7.19 4.34 -24.11
N LEU A 111 6.56 3.51 -23.26
CA LEU A 111 5.88 4.01 -22.07
C LEU A 111 6.80 4.77 -21.13
N GLN A 112 8.02 4.29 -20.97
CA GLN A 112 9.04 4.93 -20.14
C GLN A 112 9.48 6.28 -20.75
N GLN A 113 9.75 6.34 -22.05
CA GLN A 113 10.15 7.55 -22.76
C GLN A 113 9.03 8.60 -22.73
N CYS A 114 7.77 8.20 -22.97
CA CYS A 114 6.60 9.07 -22.86
C CYS A 114 6.24 9.43 -21.41
N ARG A 115 6.87 8.86 -20.40
CA ARG A 115 6.51 8.99 -18.97
C ARG A 115 5.04 8.65 -18.71
N LEU A 116 4.53 7.63 -19.39
CA LEU A 116 3.17 7.15 -19.27
C LEU A 116 3.08 6.01 -18.26
N SER A 117 2.04 6.06 -17.44
CA SER A 117 1.72 5.04 -16.45
C SER A 117 0.37 4.40 -16.76
N ASP A 118 0.31 3.06 -16.68
CA ASP A 118 -0.96 2.34 -16.83
C ASP A 118 -1.90 2.67 -15.66
N LEU A 119 -3.12 3.09 -15.96
CA LEU A 119 -4.15 3.37 -14.96
C LEU A 119 -4.57 2.11 -14.19
N GLY A 120 -4.20 0.89 -14.62
CA GLY A 120 -4.77 -0.34 -14.09
C GLY A 120 -6.27 -0.44 -14.41
N PHE A 121 -6.92 -1.48 -13.95
CA PHE A 121 -8.32 -1.73 -14.27
C PHE A 121 -9.02 -2.52 -13.16
N HIS A 122 -10.36 -2.48 -13.22
CA HIS A 122 -11.26 -3.34 -12.45
C HIS A 122 -12.13 -4.14 -13.43
N GLY A 123 -12.41 -5.40 -13.13
CA GLY A 123 -13.15 -6.30 -14.01
C GLY A 123 -12.29 -7.42 -14.59
N SER A 124 -12.58 -7.89 -15.82
CA SER A 124 -11.85 -8.99 -16.47
C SER A 124 -10.38 -8.63 -16.72
N LEU A 125 -9.46 -9.58 -16.46
CA LEU A 125 -8.04 -9.42 -16.75
C LEU A 125 -7.78 -9.24 -18.25
N PHE A 126 -8.43 -10.07 -19.07
CA PHE A 126 -8.24 -10.06 -20.52
C PHE A 126 -9.33 -9.21 -21.18
N THR A 127 -8.90 -8.32 -22.05
CA THR A 127 -9.82 -7.47 -22.81
C THR A 127 -10.12 -8.01 -24.19
N TRP A 128 -9.34 -8.95 -24.70
CA TRP A 128 -9.51 -9.57 -26.02
C TRP A 128 -9.57 -11.10 -25.93
N LYS A 129 -10.43 -11.68 -26.78
CA LYS A 129 -10.61 -13.14 -26.97
C LYS A 129 -10.18 -13.52 -28.37
N GLY A 130 -8.99 -14.04 -28.49
CA GLY A 130 -8.40 -14.47 -29.75
C GLY A 130 -8.85 -15.85 -30.24
N PRO A 131 -8.23 -16.33 -31.32
CA PRO A 131 -8.51 -17.63 -31.91
C PRO A 131 -8.06 -18.79 -31.02
N ARG A 132 -8.53 -19.99 -31.37
CA ARG A 132 -8.03 -21.25 -30.81
C ARG A 132 -7.11 -21.89 -31.83
N TYR A 133 -5.85 -22.04 -31.51
CA TYR A 133 -4.88 -22.75 -32.34
C TYR A 133 -4.93 -24.25 -32.06
N PRO A 134 -4.67 -25.12 -33.09
CA PRO A 134 -4.56 -26.54 -32.89
C PRO A 134 -3.54 -26.90 -31.81
N GLY A 135 -3.90 -27.80 -30.90
CA GLY A 135 -3.02 -28.20 -29.78
C GLY A 135 -2.86 -27.17 -28.64
N CYS A 136 -3.39 -25.95 -28.78
CA CYS A 136 -3.26 -24.90 -27.78
C CYS A 136 -4.60 -24.58 -27.10
N ARG A 137 -4.51 -24.00 -25.89
CA ARG A 137 -5.65 -23.34 -25.26
C ARG A 137 -6.00 -22.07 -26.04
N ARG A 138 -7.29 -21.68 -26.00
CA ARG A 138 -7.73 -20.43 -26.63
C ARG A 138 -6.92 -19.25 -26.12
N LEU A 139 -6.56 -18.35 -27.02
CA LEU A 139 -5.79 -17.14 -26.70
C LEU A 139 -6.70 -16.08 -26.06
N PHE A 140 -6.21 -15.48 -24.99
CA PHE A 140 -6.78 -14.29 -24.35
C PHE A 140 -5.65 -13.32 -24.03
N GLU A 141 -5.85 -12.04 -24.30
CA GLU A 141 -4.85 -10.98 -24.05
C GLU A 141 -5.50 -9.71 -23.49
N ARG A 142 -4.69 -8.92 -22.78
CA ARG A 142 -5.06 -7.59 -22.35
C ARG A 142 -4.46 -6.56 -23.30
N LEU A 143 -5.21 -6.17 -24.32
CA LEU A 143 -4.79 -5.24 -25.36
C LEU A 143 -5.29 -3.82 -25.12
N ASP A 144 -6.50 -3.68 -24.55
CA ASP A 144 -7.15 -2.41 -24.28
C ASP A 144 -6.76 -1.86 -22.92
N ARG A 145 -6.34 -0.58 -22.88
CA ARG A 145 -5.90 0.07 -21.64
C ARG A 145 -6.01 1.59 -21.69
N ALA A 146 -5.82 2.25 -20.56
CA ALA A 146 -5.59 3.68 -20.50
C ALA A 146 -4.23 3.97 -19.85
N LEU A 147 -3.44 4.77 -20.56
CA LEU A 147 -2.11 5.22 -20.17
C LEU A 147 -2.16 6.72 -19.90
N VAL A 148 -1.56 7.19 -18.81
CA VAL A 148 -1.67 8.57 -18.38
C VAL A 148 -0.33 9.12 -17.95
N ASN A 149 -0.15 10.46 -18.13
CA ASN A 149 1.04 11.15 -17.62
C ASN A 149 0.88 11.53 -16.14
N ASP A 150 1.97 12.02 -15.56
CA ASP A 150 2.03 12.46 -14.16
C ASP A 150 1.05 13.59 -13.84
N SER A 151 0.83 14.53 -14.79
CA SER A 151 -0.09 15.64 -14.62
C SER A 151 -1.54 15.14 -14.47
N PHE A 152 -1.95 14.17 -15.28
CA PHE A 152 -3.26 13.53 -15.14
C PHE A 152 -3.40 12.82 -13.78
N LEU A 153 -2.37 12.07 -13.35
CA LEU A 153 -2.38 11.42 -12.02
C LEU A 153 -2.45 12.43 -10.88
N ALA A 154 -1.89 13.61 -11.06
CA ALA A 154 -1.94 14.68 -10.07
C ALA A 154 -3.36 15.25 -9.92
N GLU A 155 -4.05 15.53 -11.00
CA GLU A 155 -5.39 16.14 -11.00
C GLU A 155 -6.51 15.12 -10.83
N CYS A 156 -6.45 14.00 -11.54
CA CYS A 156 -7.48 12.97 -11.60
C CYS A 156 -7.14 11.74 -10.73
N SER A 157 -6.83 11.95 -9.46
CA SER A 157 -6.39 10.88 -8.54
C SER A 157 -7.43 9.77 -8.32
N ASN A 158 -8.72 10.02 -8.58
CA ASN A 158 -9.82 9.08 -8.37
C ASN A 158 -10.29 8.38 -9.65
N CYS A 159 -9.65 8.63 -10.79
CA CYS A 159 -10.00 7.97 -12.05
C CYS A 159 -9.52 6.50 -12.07
N PHE A 160 -10.29 5.64 -12.68
CA PHE A 160 -9.98 4.21 -12.87
C PHE A 160 -10.62 3.68 -14.14
N ILE A 161 -10.06 2.57 -14.67
CA ILE A 161 -10.64 1.85 -15.79
C ILE A 161 -11.53 0.72 -15.27
N GLN A 162 -12.74 0.64 -15.80
CA GLN A 162 -13.60 -0.53 -15.64
C GLN A 162 -13.66 -1.29 -16.96
N VAL A 163 -13.33 -2.58 -16.92
CA VAL A 163 -13.51 -3.51 -18.04
C VAL A 163 -14.91 -4.09 -17.93
N LEU A 164 -15.74 -3.79 -18.93
CA LEU A 164 -17.12 -4.25 -18.98
C LEU A 164 -17.22 -5.66 -19.59
N PRO A 165 -18.32 -6.40 -19.36
CA PRO A 165 -18.54 -7.68 -20.00
C PRO A 165 -18.55 -7.55 -21.53
N ARG A 166 -17.92 -8.51 -22.22
CA ARG A 166 -17.94 -8.59 -23.68
C ARG A 166 -19.33 -8.97 -24.18
N THR A 167 -19.73 -8.34 -25.26
CA THR A 167 -20.97 -8.68 -25.99
C THR A 167 -20.71 -9.74 -27.08
N GLN A 168 -21.78 -10.26 -27.68
CA GLN A 168 -21.69 -11.19 -28.80
C GLN A 168 -21.19 -10.55 -30.11
N PHE A 169 -21.16 -9.21 -30.16
CA PHE A 169 -20.82 -8.45 -31.37
C PHE A 169 -19.33 -8.05 -31.46
N SER A 170 -18.54 -8.35 -30.45
CA SER A 170 -17.12 -8.00 -30.39
C SER A 170 -16.30 -9.08 -29.70
N ASP A 171 -15.07 -9.29 -30.14
CA ASP A 171 -14.05 -10.10 -29.48
C ASP A 171 -13.31 -9.32 -28.39
N HIS A 172 -13.53 -7.98 -28.30
CA HIS A 172 -13.03 -7.13 -27.22
C HIS A 172 -14.05 -6.86 -26.11
N ASN A 173 -13.56 -6.68 -24.91
CA ASN A 173 -14.31 -6.15 -23.77
C ASN A 173 -14.26 -4.63 -23.80
N PRO A 174 -15.41 -3.93 -23.72
CA PRO A 174 -15.38 -2.46 -23.61
C PRO A 174 -14.64 -2.00 -22.36
N ILE A 175 -13.83 -0.96 -22.48
CA ILE A 175 -13.20 -0.28 -21.35
C ILE A 175 -13.85 1.08 -21.12
N CYS A 176 -14.04 1.44 -19.85
CA CYS A 176 -14.66 2.69 -19.45
C CYS A 176 -13.77 3.42 -18.44
N LEU A 177 -13.31 4.62 -18.79
CA LEU A 177 -12.63 5.52 -17.87
C LEU A 177 -13.69 6.19 -16.99
N LYS A 178 -13.72 5.85 -15.71
CA LYS A 178 -14.60 6.45 -14.72
C LYS A 178 -13.81 7.41 -13.83
N SER A 179 -14.33 8.61 -13.62
CA SER A 179 -13.90 9.40 -12.48
C SER A 179 -14.68 8.90 -11.27
N GLY A 180 -13.98 8.42 -10.24
CA GLY A 180 -14.65 8.09 -9.00
C GLY A 180 -15.39 9.35 -8.53
N ASN A 181 -16.70 9.26 -8.37
CA ASN A 181 -17.47 10.33 -7.76
C ASN A 181 -16.83 10.64 -6.41
N SER A 182 -16.11 11.75 -6.32
CA SER A 182 -16.17 12.52 -5.10
C SER A 182 -17.58 13.09 -5.04
N SER A 183 -18.57 12.22 -4.70
CA SER A 183 -19.76 12.75 -4.06
C SER A 183 -19.20 13.63 -2.94
N VAL A 184 -19.62 14.87 -2.91
CA VAL A 184 -19.41 15.83 -1.81
C VAL A 184 -20.26 15.38 -0.62
N THR A 185 -20.36 14.08 -0.39
CA THR A 185 -20.69 13.52 0.92
C THR A 185 -19.51 13.86 1.80
N ALA A 186 -19.79 14.55 2.88
CA ALA A 186 -18.89 15.03 3.91
C ALA A 186 -17.64 14.13 3.96
N ARG A 187 -16.46 14.72 3.74
CA ARG A 187 -15.20 13.97 3.78
C ARG A 187 -15.25 13.11 5.02
N PRO A 188 -15.27 11.77 4.91
CA PRO A 188 -15.34 10.94 6.12
C PRO A 188 -14.22 11.43 7.04
N ASN A 189 -14.51 11.62 8.33
CA ASN A 189 -13.55 12.08 9.31
C ASN A 189 -12.29 11.25 9.14
N ARG A 190 -11.27 11.84 8.53
CA ARG A 190 -10.00 11.15 8.32
C ARG A 190 -9.41 10.86 9.69
N PRO A 191 -9.04 9.62 9.99
CA PRO A 191 -8.42 9.32 11.26
C PRO A 191 -7.19 10.20 11.44
N PHE A 192 -6.98 10.67 12.66
CA PHE A 192 -5.81 11.45 13.03
C PHE A 192 -4.53 10.71 12.61
N ARG A 193 -3.55 11.47 12.15
CA ARG A 193 -2.20 10.98 11.83
C ARG A 193 -1.19 12.05 12.18
N PHE A 194 -0.28 11.73 13.06
CA PHE A 194 0.85 12.59 13.36
C PHE A 194 1.69 12.84 12.09
N GLU A 195 2.04 14.08 11.85
CA GLU A 195 2.92 14.48 10.74
C GLU A 195 4.29 14.91 11.29
N ALA A 196 5.36 14.23 10.89
CA ALA A 196 6.72 14.45 11.41
C ALA A 196 7.25 15.87 11.18
N MET A 197 6.68 16.59 10.22
CA MET A 197 7.01 18.00 9.98
C MET A 197 6.63 18.92 11.15
N TRP A 198 5.73 18.50 12.05
CA TRP A 198 5.35 19.28 13.23
C TRP A 198 6.51 19.46 14.23
N ASP A 199 7.43 18.50 14.30
CA ASP A 199 8.62 18.55 15.16
C ASP A 199 9.55 19.75 14.86
N SER A 200 9.43 20.35 13.67
CA SER A 200 10.20 21.53 13.28
C SER A 200 9.66 22.83 13.85
N HIS A 201 8.41 22.85 14.37
CA HIS A 201 7.80 24.06 14.91
C HIS A 201 8.20 24.26 16.38
N LYS A 202 8.61 25.48 16.74
CA LYS A 202 9.11 25.78 18.11
C LYS A 202 8.10 25.42 19.18
N SER A 203 6.84 25.81 19.02
CA SER A 203 5.79 25.55 20.01
C SER A 203 5.43 24.06 20.12
N PHE A 204 5.76 23.23 19.15
CA PHE A 204 5.46 21.79 19.22
C PHE A 204 6.30 21.08 20.28
N LYS A 205 7.54 21.52 20.52
CA LYS A 205 8.44 20.89 21.52
C LYS A 205 7.90 21.01 22.94
N GLU A 206 7.21 22.07 23.23
CA GLU A 206 6.62 22.35 24.55
C GLU A 206 5.20 21.79 24.70
N PHE A 207 4.53 21.58 23.57
CA PHE A 207 3.13 21.20 23.53
C PHE A 207 2.84 19.82 24.16
N PRO A 208 3.58 18.74 23.89
CA PRO A 208 3.34 17.45 24.53
C PRO A 208 3.54 17.50 26.05
N SER A 209 4.56 18.25 26.54
CA SER A 209 4.83 18.37 27.98
C SER A 209 3.72 19.08 28.72
N GLY A 210 3.13 20.11 28.13
CA GLY A 210 2.04 20.89 28.75
C GLY A 210 0.67 20.21 28.71
N SER A 211 0.50 19.23 27.79
CA SER A 211 -0.78 18.55 27.57
C SER A 211 -0.80 17.11 28.07
N TRP A 212 0.33 16.59 28.58
CA TRP A 212 0.46 15.19 28.99
C TRP A 212 0.20 15.02 30.50
N ASN A 213 -0.74 14.15 30.86
CA ASN A 213 -0.97 13.76 32.24
C ASN A 213 -0.34 12.39 32.51
N GLN A 214 0.67 12.35 33.39
CA GLN A 214 1.38 11.11 33.74
C GLN A 214 0.57 10.18 34.65
N ASP A 215 -0.40 10.72 35.40
CA ASP A 215 -1.21 9.96 36.35
C ASP A 215 -2.44 9.30 35.71
N SER A 216 -2.77 9.67 34.48
CA SER A 216 -3.89 9.05 33.75
C SER A 216 -3.49 7.85 32.92
N ASP A 217 -4.50 7.04 32.57
CA ASP A 217 -4.32 5.92 31.64
C ASP A 217 -3.65 6.39 30.33
N LEU A 218 -2.73 5.56 29.81
CA LEU A 218 -1.95 5.88 28.62
C LEU A 218 -2.84 6.11 27.38
N ASN A 219 -3.89 5.30 27.20
CA ASN A 219 -4.78 5.44 26.04
C ASN A 219 -5.61 6.72 26.13
N LEU A 220 -6.05 7.07 27.33
CA LEU A 220 -6.77 8.32 27.58
C LEU A 220 -5.89 9.53 27.32
N SER A 221 -4.64 9.52 27.83
CA SER A 221 -3.67 10.60 27.60
C SER A 221 -3.35 10.78 26.13
N LEU A 222 -3.19 9.68 25.36
CA LEU A 222 -3.00 9.70 23.89
C LEU A 222 -4.24 10.27 23.17
N SER A 223 -5.44 9.89 23.59
CA SER A 223 -6.69 10.40 23.00
C SER A 223 -6.86 11.90 23.21
N ASN A 224 -6.59 12.40 24.42
CA ASN A 224 -6.63 13.82 24.74
C ASN A 224 -5.58 14.59 23.93
N LEU A 225 -4.37 14.09 23.87
CA LEU A 225 -3.30 14.69 23.08
C LEU A 225 -3.64 14.74 21.59
N GLN A 226 -4.27 13.69 21.06
CA GLN A 226 -4.75 13.65 19.68
C GLN A 226 -5.76 14.78 19.39
N ALA A 227 -6.72 14.99 20.27
CA ALA A 227 -7.72 16.07 20.15
C ALA A 227 -7.05 17.46 20.16
N HIS A 228 -6.16 17.69 21.11
CA HIS A 228 -5.42 18.95 21.22
C HIS A 228 -4.51 19.20 20.01
N LEU A 229 -3.80 18.19 19.51
CA LEU A 229 -2.95 18.31 18.32
C LEU A 229 -3.76 18.59 17.05
N ALA A 230 -4.98 18.06 16.94
CA ALA A 230 -5.85 18.37 15.81
C ALA A 230 -6.25 19.87 15.79
N ILE A 231 -6.51 20.47 16.96
CA ILE A 231 -6.79 21.90 17.11
C ILE A 231 -5.52 22.71 16.82
N TRP A 232 -4.39 22.37 17.46
CA TRP A 232 -3.11 23.05 17.28
C TRP A 232 -2.66 23.05 15.81
N ASN A 233 -2.80 21.93 15.11
CA ASN A 233 -2.47 21.84 13.69
C ASN A 233 -3.29 22.80 12.83
N ARG A 234 -4.58 22.99 13.18
CA ARG A 234 -5.47 23.90 12.43
C ARG A 234 -5.16 25.36 12.73
N GLU A 235 -4.90 25.72 14.00
CA GLU A 235 -4.85 27.10 14.48
C GLU A 235 -3.43 27.68 14.50
N VAL A 236 -2.43 26.88 14.81
CA VAL A 236 -1.04 27.31 14.98
C VAL A 236 -0.17 26.95 13.80
N PHE A 237 -0.11 25.67 13.46
CA PHE A 237 0.77 25.20 12.38
C PHE A 237 0.24 25.60 10.98
N GLY A 238 -1.06 25.46 10.78
CA GLY A 238 -1.75 25.82 9.54
C GLY A 238 -1.47 24.85 8.37
N MET A 239 -1.95 25.23 7.20
CA MET A 239 -1.81 24.42 5.99
C MET A 239 -0.58 24.86 5.18
N VAL A 240 0.44 24.02 5.12
CA VAL A 240 1.70 24.28 4.40
C VAL A 240 1.44 24.67 2.95
N GLU A 241 0.50 24.00 2.26
CA GLU A 241 0.16 24.29 0.88
C GLU A 241 -0.45 25.69 0.70
N ALA A 242 -1.29 26.14 1.61
CA ALA A 242 -1.89 27.46 1.58
C ALA A 242 -0.84 28.56 1.85
N GLN A 243 0.02 28.33 2.84
CA GLN A 243 1.13 29.26 3.15
C GLN A 243 2.09 29.40 1.96
N LYS A 244 2.46 28.27 1.32
CA LYS A 244 3.30 28.24 0.12
C LYS A 244 2.66 29.04 -1.03
N HIS A 245 1.37 28.82 -1.29
CA HIS A 245 0.65 29.55 -2.35
C HIS A 245 0.66 31.06 -2.09
N ASN A 246 0.39 31.48 -0.86
CA ASN A 246 0.39 32.90 -0.49
C ASN A 246 1.79 33.54 -0.65
N ILE A 247 2.86 32.83 -0.25
CA ILE A 247 4.23 33.35 -0.41
C ILE A 247 4.60 33.46 -1.90
N LEU A 248 4.27 32.47 -2.72
CA LEU A 248 4.51 32.51 -4.17
C LEU A 248 3.75 33.65 -4.84
N ALA A 249 2.49 33.92 -4.45
CA ALA A 249 1.72 35.04 -4.97
C ALA A 249 2.37 36.39 -4.59
N ARG A 250 2.85 36.54 -3.34
CA ARG A 250 3.55 37.75 -2.89
C ARG A 250 4.87 37.95 -3.63
N LEU A 251 5.70 36.90 -3.78
CA LEU A 251 6.95 36.95 -4.55
C LEU A 251 6.68 37.37 -6.01
N GLY A 252 5.66 36.78 -6.64
CA GLY A 252 5.27 37.18 -7.99
C GLY A 252 4.76 38.61 -8.08
N GLY A 253 4.14 39.16 -7.01
CA GLY A 253 3.75 40.57 -6.90
C GLY A 253 4.97 41.51 -6.84
N ILE A 254 5.94 41.19 -5.99
CA ILE A 254 7.18 41.95 -5.84
C ILE A 254 7.95 42.00 -7.16
N GLN A 255 8.20 40.84 -7.78
CA GLN A 255 8.99 40.72 -9.02
C GLN A 255 8.35 41.42 -10.22
N ARG A 256 7.03 41.63 -10.23
CA ARG A 256 6.31 42.37 -11.27
C ARG A 256 6.25 43.89 -11.02
N SER A 257 6.63 44.35 -9.83
CA SER A 257 6.60 45.79 -9.50
C SER A 257 7.72 46.54 -10.23
N GLN A 258 7.38 47.65 -10.86
CA GLN A 258 8.37 48.53 -11.49
C GLN A 258 9.35 49.15 -10.49
N ALA A 259 8.95 49.31 -9.25
CA ALA A 259 9.79 49.83 -8.16
C ALA A 259 10.80 48.79 -7.63
N TYR A 260 10.63 47.48 -7.95
CA TYR A 260 11.44 46.41 -7.38
C TYR A 260 12.93 46.59 -7.55
N PRO A 261 13.50 46.91 -8.75
CA PRO A 261 14.94 47.02 -8.93
C PRO A 261 15.57 48.19 -8.16
N HIS A 262 14.78 49.16 -7.73
CA HIS A 262 15.24 50.39 -7.10
C HIS A 262 14.86 50.49 -5.61
N SER A 263 14.14 49.52 -5.06
CA SER A 263 13.65 49.52 -3.67
C SER A 263 14.38 48.47 -2.83
N GLU A 264 15.28 48.91 -1.98
CA GLU A 264 15.97 48.05 -1.02
C GLU A 264 14.99 47.31 -0.09
N TYR A 265 13.88 47.95 0.27
CA TYR A 265 12.80 47.31 1.03
C TYR A 265 12.20 46.11 0.32
N LEU A 266 11.91 46.23 -0.98
CA LEU A 266 11.35 45.11 -1.78
C LEU A 266 12.36 43.98 -1.99
N CYS A 267 13.63 44.30 -2.17
CA CYS A 267 14.70 43.32 -2.25
C CYS A 267 14.86 42.52 -0.93
N ASN A 268 14.85 43.22 0.21
CA ASN A 268 14.92 42.59 1.52
C ASN A 268 13.70 41.74 1.82
N LEU A 269 12.51 42.20 1.44
CA LEU A 269 11.26 41.45 1.59
C LEU A 269 11.25 40.19 0.71
N GLU A 270 11.76 40.26 -0.51
CA GLU A 270 11.94 39.08 -1.37
C GLU A 270 12.85 38.07 -0.73
N TYR A 271 14.03 38.47 -0.24
CA TYR A 271 14.97 37.59 0.44
C TYR A 271 14.35 36.90 1.66
N GLU A 272 13.59 37.63 2.48
CA GLU A 272 12.87 37.07 3.64
C GLU A 272 11.80 36.04 3.19
N LEU A 273 11.03 36.36 2.15
CA LEU A 273 9.99 35.46 1.63
C LEU A 273 10.59 34.20 0.97
N GLN A 274 11.74 34.31 0.30
CA GLN A 274 12.47 33.16 -0.24
C GLN A 274 12.97 32.25 0.88
N GLY A 275 13.45 32.80 2.01
CA GLY A 275 13.81 32.03 3.19
C GLY A 275 12.63 31.26 3.78
N LYS A 276 11.47 31.93 3.90
CA LYS A 276 10.21 31.29 4.35
C LYS A 276 9.74 30.18 3.37
N LEU A 277 9.84 30.42 2.06
CA LEU A 277 9.51 29.44 1.04
C LEU A 277 10.41 28.20 1.13
N SER A 278 11.72 28.41 1.29
CA SER A 278 12.68 27.30 1.44
C SER A 278 12.34 26.44 2.67
N HIS A 279 11.95 27.06 3.79
CA HIS A 279 11.49 26.34 4.97
C HIS A 279 10.23 25.51 4.69
N LEU A 280 9.21 26.10 4.04
CA LEU A 280 7.97 25.37 3.69
C LEU A 280 8.22 24.20 2.73
N LEU A 281 9.14 24.35 1.79
CA LEU A 281 9.53 23.25 0.89
C LEU A 281 10.16 22.07 1.64
N LYS A 282 10.99 22.34 2.68
CA LYS A 282 11.49 21.29 3.57
C LYS A 282 10.38 20.59 4.35
N LEU A 283 9.39 21.34 4.84
CA LEU A 283 8.23 20.76 5.53
C LEU A 283 7.40 19.86 4.60
N GLU A 284 7.19 20.33 3.36
CA GLU A 284 6.50 19.56 2.32
C GLU A 284 7.27 18.26 1.99
N GLU A 285 8.58 18.33 1.90
CA GLU A 285 9.45 17.16 1.69
C GLU A 285 9.29 16.13 2.83
N ILE A 286 9.43 16.54 4.09
CA ILE A 286 9.26 15.66 5.25
C ILE A 286 7.87 14.98 5.24
N LYS A 287 6.82 15.75 4.94
CA LYS A 287 5.45 15.25 4.82
C LYS A 287 5.32 14.15 3.77
N TRP A 288 5.86 14.37 2.57
CA TRP A 288 5.77 13.40 1.48
C TRP A 288 6.70 12.21 1.66
N PHE A 289 7.90 12.43 2.23
CA PHE A 289 8.81 11.37 2.63
C PHE A 289 8.12 10.40 3.62
N GLN A 290 7.55 10.93 4.72
CA GLN A 290 6.81 10.13 5.68
C GLN A 290 5.67 9.35 5.01
N LYS A 291 4.91 9.99 4.11
CA LYS A 291 3.78 9.37 3.40
C LYS A 291 4.23 8.35 2.35
N SER A 292 5.38 8.52 1.72
CA SER A 292 5.90 7.61 0.69
C SER A 292 6.39 6.29 1.26
N ARG A 293 6.87 6.27 2.51
CA ARG A 293 7.54 5.13 3.17
C ARG A 293 8.74 4.60 2.37
N SER A 294 9.44 5.48 1.66
CA SER A 294 10.59 5.15 0.84
C SER A 294 11.86 5.38 1.63
N GLU A 295 12.59 4.32 1.95
CA GLU A 295 13.88 4.40 2.67
C GLU A 295 15.06 4.65 1.72
N TRP A 296 14.85 4.61 0.40
CA TRP A 296 15.92 4.53 -0.62
C TRP A 296 16.63 5.85 -0.94
N ILE A 297 16.05 6.99 -0.61
CA ILE A 297 16.65 8.30 -0.95
C ILE A 297 16.88 9.08 0.33
N THR A 298 17.87 8.68 1.11
CA THR A 298 18.35 9.44 2.28
C THR A 298 19.49 10.40 1.93
N LYS A 299 20.10 10.29 0.75
CA LYS A 299 21.24 11.10 0.30
C LYS A 299 21.08 11.41 -1.19
N GLY A 300 20.48 12.52 -1.52
CA GLY A 300 20.36 12.96 -2.90
C GLY A 300 19.17 13.88 -3.12
N ASP A 301 18.74 13.99 -4.33
CA ASP A 301 17.70 14.88 -4.85
C ASP A 301 16.48 15.00 -3.92
N HIS A 302 16.18 16.22 -3.45
CA HIS A 302 14.99 16.58 -2.67
C HIS A 302 13.71 16.49 -3.53
N ASN A 303 13.45 15.31 -4.14
CA ASN A 303 12.41 15.13 -5.14
C ASN A 303 11.06 14.86 -4.50
N THR A 304 10.39 15.91 -4.02
CA THR A 304 9.03 15.85 -3.48
C THR A 304 8.03 15.26 -4.49
N ARG A 305 8.25 15.49 -5.79
CA ARG A 305 7.43 14.93 -6.88
C ARG A 305 7.46 13.40 -6.88
N TYR A 306 8.63 12.78 -6.73
CA TYR A 306 8.78 11.33 -6.65
C TYR A 306 7.98 10.75 -5.46
N TYR A 307 8.14 11.29 -4.27
CA TYR A 307 7.42 10.83 -3.07
C TYR A 307 5.91 11.00 -3.20
N HIS A 308 5.47 12.08 -3.81
CA HIS A 308 4.07 12.36 -4.09
C HIS A 308 3.46 11.35 -5.06
N LEU A 309 4.12 11.12 -6.21
CA LEU A 309 3.69 10.14 -7.20
C LEU A 309 3.65 8.73 -6.63
N LYS A 310 4.72 8.29 -5.97
CA LYS A 310 4.80 6.98 -5.32
C LYS A 310 3.68 6.79 -4.28
N THR A 311 3.37 7.82 -3.52
CA THR A 311 2.25 7.78 -2.57
C THR A 311 0.90 7.65 -3.27
N LYS A 312 0.67 8.40 -4.36
CA LYS A 312 -0.56 8.33 -5.16
C LYS A 312 -0.73 6.98 -5.84
N MET A 313 0.32 6.46 -6.50
CA MET A 313 0.30 5.15 -7.15
C MET A 313 -0.01 4.04 -6.14
N ARG A 314 0.63 4.06 -4.95
CA ARG A 314 0.35 3.08 -3.91
C ARG A 314 -1.09 3.16 -3.39
N ARG A 315 -1.62 4.36 -3.11
CA ARG A 315 -3.02 4.54 -2.67
C ARG A 315 -3.98 4.00 -3.70
N ARG A 316 -3.69 4.22 -4.97
CA ARG A 316 -4.47 3.73 -6.08
C ARG A 316 -4.44 2.21 -6.18
N ARG A 317 -3.24 1.60 -6.13
CA ARG A 317 -3.07 0.13 -6.17
C ARG A 317 -3.79 -0.56 -5.01
N ASN A 318 -3.85 0.07 -3.85
CA ASN A 318 -4.49 -0.49 -2.66
C ASN A 318 -5.98 -0.14 -2.55
N ARG A 319 -6.53 0.66 -3.46
CA ARG A 319 -7.94 1.02 -3.43
C ARG A 319 -8.78 -0.18 -3.89
N VAL A 320 -9.71 -0.60 -3.04
CA VAL A 320 -10.70 -1.62 -3.37
C VAL A 320 -11.94 -0.92 -3.92
N VAL A 321 -12.30 -1.22 -5.16
CA VAL A 321 -13.47 -0.62 -5.84
C VAL A 321 -14.53 -1.68 -6.08
N THR A 322 -14.12 -2.85 -6.57
CA THR A 322 -15.01 -3.96 -6.90
C THR A 322 -14.34 -5.27 -6.49
N LEU A 323 -15.12 -6.25 -6.07
CA LEU A 323 -14.66 -7.59 -5.74
C LEU A 323 -15.66 -8.62 -6.24
N LYS A 324 -15.23 -9.85 -6.45
CA LYS A 324 -16.12 -10.99 -6.68
C LYS A 324 -16.59 -11.56 -5.34
N ASP A 325 -17.85 -11.91 -5.29
CA ASP A 325 -18.42 -12.71 -4.20
C ASP A 325 -18.00 -14.19 -4.31
N ASN A 326 -18.48 -15.02 -3.39
CA ASN A 326 -18.19 -16.46 -3.38
C ASN A 326 -18.78 -17.21 -4.60
N ASN A 327 -19.76 -16.64 -5.29
CA ASN A 327 -20.36 -17.17 -6.52
C ASN A 327 -19.63 -16.70 -7.80
N GLY A 328 -18.58 -15.87 -7.65
CA GLY A 328 -17.83 -15.31 -8.77
C GLY A 328 -18.49 -14.10 -9.44
N VAL A 329 -19.55 -13.55 -8.84
CA VAL A 329 -20.25 -12.36 -9.34
C VAL A 329 -19.56 -11.09 -8.87
N TRP A 330 -19.39 -10.11 -9.76
CA TRP A 330 -18.79 -8.83 -9.42
C TRP A 330 -19.74 -7.96 -8.57
N VAL A 331 -19.24 -7.53 -7.42
CA VAL A 331 -19.93 -6.62 -6.49
C VAL A 331 -19.31 -5.23 -6.66
N GLU A 332 -20.13 -4.24 -7.08
CA GLU A 332 -19.67 -2.87 -7.37
C GLU A 332 -20.18 -1.85 -6.33
N ASN A 333 -21.25 -2.17 -5.61
CA ASN A 333 -21.78 -1.29 -4.58
C ASN A 333 -20.82 -1.19 -3.40
N GLU A 334 -20.42 0.04 -3.00
CA GLU A 334 -19.45 0.30 -1.93
C GLU A 334 -19.83 -0.35 -0.61
N VAL A 335 -21.12 -0.30 -0.23
CA VAL A 335 -21.60 -0.90 1.03
C VAL A 335 -21.53 -2.42 0.96
N ALA A 336 -21.90 -3.00 -0.18
CA ALA A 336 -21.84 -4.45 -0.38
C ALA A 336 -20.39 -4.95 -0.40
N VAL A 337 -19.46 -4.21 -1.00
CA VAL A 337 -18.02 -4.53 -0.97
C VAL A 337 -17.48 -4.47 0.46
N LYS A 338 -17.86 -3.45 1.24
CA LYS A 338 -17.47 -3.35 2.67
C LYS A 338 -17.99 -4.55 3.47
N ASN A 339 -19.25 -4.92 3.30
CA ASN A 339 -19.84 -6.07 3.98
C ASN A 339 -19.12 -7.37 3.57
N LEU A 340 -18.87 -7.58 2.28
CA LEU A 340 -18.13 -8.74 1.78
C LEU A 340 -16.75 -8.90 2.44
N VAL A 341 -16.01 -7.79 2.61
CA VAL A 341 -14.71 -7.80 3.27
C VAL A 341 -14.84 -8.08 4.76
N ILE A 342 -15.80 -7.45 5.43
CA ILE A 342 -16.06 -7.66 6.88
C ILE A 342 -16.44 -9.12 7.15
N ASP A 343 -17.36 -9.68 6.38
CA ASP A 343 -17.84 -11.05 6.54
C ASP A 343 -16.74 -12.08 6.28
N TYR A 344 -15.87 -11.81 5.29
CA TYR A 344 -14.69 -12.63 5.04
C TYR A 344 -13.76 -12.69 6.26
N PHE A 345 -13.42 -11.55 6.87
CA PHE A 345 -12.54 -11.52 8.04
C PHE A 345 -13.23 -12.04 9.30
N LYS A 346 -14.53 -11.81 9.46
CA LYS A 346 -15.31 -12.45 10.54
C LYS A 346 -15.24 -13.97 10.44
N THR A 347 -15.50 -14.53 9.26
CA THR A 347 -15.40 -15.98 9.03
C THR A 347 -13.98 -16.51 9.25
N LEU A 348 -12.96 -15.73 8.87
CA LEU A 348 -11.56 -16.15 9.03
C LEU A 348 -11.11 -16.18 10.49
N PHE A 349 -11.48 -15.16 11.28
CA PHE A 349 -10.98 -14.98 12.64
C PHE A 349 -11.93 -15.49 13.73
N CYS A 350 -13.23 -15.62 13.44
CA CYS A 350 -14.20 -16.23 14.32
C CYS A 350 -14.38 -17.70 13.94
N SER A 351 -13.38 -18.52 14.24
CA SER A 351 -13.55 -19.97 14.16
C SER A 351 -14.68 -20.37 15.11
N GLY A 352 -15.68 -21.08 14.60
CA GLY A 352 -16.75 -21.63 15.44
C GLY A 352 -16.20 -22.45 16.61
N PRO A 353 -17.02 -22.78 17.61
CA PRO A 353 -16.57 -23.52 18.77
C PRO A 353 -15.90 -24.81 18.29
N THR A 354 -14.58 -24.83 18.34
CA THR A 354 -13.83 -26.07 18.26
C THR A 354 -14.24 -26.86 19.47
N GLY A 355 -14.86 -28.03 19.24
CA GLY A 355 -15.25 -28.91 20.34
C GLY A 355 -14.10 -29.01 21.35
N ASN A 356 -14.44 -29.15 22.64
CA ASN A 356 -13.55 -29.27 23.79
C ASN A 356 -12.62 -30.51 23.71
N SER A 357 -12.00 -30.77 22.56
CA SER A 357 -10.88 -31.71 22.52
C SER A 357 -9.68 -30.97 23.08
N GLU A 358 -9.26 -31.34 24.28
CA GLU A 358 -7.97 -30.97 24.82
C GLU A 358 -6.90 -31.35 23.79
N LEU A 359 -6.46 -30.36 23.03
CA LEU A 359 -5.41 -30.55 22.03
C LEU A 359 -4.08 -30.62 22.78
N HIS A 360 -3.76 -31.82 23.26
CA HIS A 360 -2.45 -32.07 23.82
C HIS A 360 -1.43 -32.22 22.70
N THR A 361 -0.28 -31.55 22.85
CA THR A 361 0.87 -31.83 22.01
C THR A 361 1.48 -33.16 22.37
N ARG A 362 1.84 -33.97 21.36
CA ARG A 362 2.66 -35.18 21.53
C ARG A 362 4.16 -34.90 21.36
N ALA A 363 4.53 -33.62 21.25
CA ALA A 363 5.92 -33.24 21.06
C ALA A 363 6.69 -33.34 22.39
N ASN A 364 7.86 -34.01 22.35
CA ASN A 364 8.82 -33.96 23.45
C ASN A 364 9.68 -32.72 23.26
N PHE A 365 9.46 -31.70 24.10
CA PHE A 365 10.29 -30.50 24.07
C PHE A 365 11.63 -30.79 24.83
N PRO A 366 12.74 -30.23 24.32
CA PRO A 366 14.01 -30.30 25.05
C PRO A 366 13.88 -29.64 26.42
N ARG A 367 14.53 -30.18 27.43
CA ARG A 367 14.59 -29.55 28.75
C ARG A 367 15.46 -28.30 28.66
N ILE A 368 14.86 -27.15 28.91
CA ILE A 368 15.55 -25.86 28.98
C ILE A 368 15.88 -25.57 30.44
N ASP A 369 17.01 -24.92 30.67
CA ASP A 369 17.38 -24.44 31.98
C ASP A 369 16.30 -23.56 32.59
N GLN A 370 15.77 -23.95 33.74
CA GLN A 370 14.70 -23.25 34.45
C GLN A 370 15.06 -21.80 34.78
N SER A 371 16.34 -21.51 35.01
CA SER A 371 16.79 -20.13 35.26
C SER A 371 16.62 -19.24 34.03
N ARG A 372 16.82 -19.77 32.82
CA ARG A 372 16.61 -19.05 31.56
C ARG A 372 15.14 -18.83 31.30
N LEU A 373 14.27 -19.80 31.58
CA LEU A 373 12.82 -19.68 31.41
C LEU A 373 12.21 -18.67 32.39
N ALA A 374 12.61 -18.72 33.68
CA ALA A 374 12.15 -17.79 34.71
C ALA A 374 12.51 -16.34 34.40
N ASN A 375 13.67 -16.10 33.77
CA ASN A 375 14.08 -14.77 33.35
C ASN A 375 13.18 -14.15 32.25
N LEU A 376 12.45 -14.95 31.48
CA LEU A 376 11.56 -14.44 30.42
C LEU A 376 10.35 -13.67 31.00
N GLY A 377 9.80 -14.17 32.13
CA GLY A 377 8.62 -13.59 32.79
C GLY A 377 8.93 -12.43 33.73
N ARG A 378 10.21 -12.15 34.04
CA ARG A 378 10.57 -11.09 35.01
C ARG A 378 10.04 -9.71 34.54
N PRO A 379 9.67 -8.81 35.48
CA PRO A 379 9.33 -7.43 35.13
C PRO A 379 10.48 -6.77 34.36
N PRO A 380 10.18 -6.05 33.25
CA PRO A 380 11.22 -5.41 32.44
C PRO A 380 11.77 -4.14 33.08
N SER A 381 13.06 -3.84 32.83
CA SER A 381 13.64 -2.56 33.21
C SER A 381 13.21 -1.42 32.27
N ASN A 382 13.35 -0.16 32.71
CA ASN A 382 13.04 0.99 31.87
C ASN A 382 13.95 1.04 30.63
N GLU A 383 15.21 0.63 30.77
CA GLU A 383 16.20 0.59 29.68
C GLU A 383 15.81 -0.47 28.64
N GLU A 384 15.31 -1.63 29.08
CA GLU A 384 14.85 -2.70 28.20
C GLU A 384 13.62 -2.26 27.39
N ILE A 385 12.66 -1.59 28.03
CA ILE A 385 11.48 -1.01 27.38
C ILE A 385 11.88 0.08 26.40
N ARG A 386 12.79 0.98 26.80
CA ARG A 386 13.32 2.03 25.94
C ARG A 386 14.02 1.44 24.73
N SER A 387 14.86 0.43 24.92
CA SER A 387 15.56 -0.27 23.83
C SER A 387 14.57 -0.90 22.83
N ALA A 388 13.50 -1.54 23.31
CA ALA A 388 12.43 -2.08 22.46
C ALA A 388 11.75 -0.97 21.64
N MET A 389 11.42 0.18 22.23
CA MET A 389 10.83 1.32 21.55
C MET A 389 11.78 1.90 20.50
N PHE A 390 13.03 2.15 20.85
CA PHE A 390 14.01 2.79 19.96
C PHE A 390 14.49 1.89 18.82
N SER A 391 14.34 0.58 18.94
CA SER A 391 14.65 -0.38 17.87
C SER A 391 13.58 -0.43 16.77
N MET A 392 12.41 0.21 16.94
CA MET A 392 11.38 0.29 15.89
C MET A 392 11.75 1.34 14.85
N GLY A 393 11.45 1.08 13.57
CA GLY A 393 11.66 2.05 12.48
C GLY A 393 10.78 3.30 12.66
N ASN A 394 11.37 4.49 12.54
CA ASN A 394 10.77 5.78 12.85
C ASN A 394 9.42 6.03 12.16
N TYR A 395 9.33 5.72 10.88
CA TYR A 395 8.17 6.01 10.02
C TYR A 395 7.27 4.79 9.77
N LYS A 396 7.36 3.74 10.61
CA LYS A 396 6.41 2.62 10.53
C LYS A 396 4.99 3.13 10.77
N ALA A 397 4.01 2.50 10.09
CA ALA A 397 2.63 2.91 10.20
C ALA A 397 2.11 2.87 11.64
N PRO A 398 1.45 3.96 12.08
CA PRO A 398 0.81 4.01 13.38
C PRO A 398 -0.44 3.13 13.44
N GLY A 399 -0.91 2.85 14.64
CA GLY A 399 -2.18 2.21 14.91
C GLY A 399 -3.38 3.15 14.80
N TYR A 400 -4.43 2.81 15.55
CA TYR A 400 -5.67 3.59 15.64
C TYR A 400 -5.45 4.99 16.18
N ASP A 401 -4.54 5.15 17.15
CA ASP A 401 -4.14 6.40 17.78
C ASP A 401 -3.43 7.40 16.84
N GLY A 402 -2.93 6.93 15.71
CA GLY A 402 -2.26 7.78 14.73
C GLY A 402 -0.83 8.18 15.05
N PHE A 403 -0.24 7.74 16.19
CA PHE A 403 1.12 8.09 16.59
C PHE A 403 2.16 7.06 16.12
N PRO A 404 3.13 7.46 15.25
CA PRO A 404 4.21 6.57 14.80
C PRO A 404 5.35 6.49 15.85
N PRO A 405 6.29 5.52 15.72
CA PRO A 405 7.40 5.40 16.67
C PRO A 405 8.26 6.65 16.85
N ILE A 406 8.46 7.46 15.79
CA ILE A 406 9.24 8.69 15.86
C ILE A 406 8.65 9.66 16.89
N PHE A 407 7.32 9.75 17.01
CA PHE A 407 6.67 10.60 17.98
C PHE A 407 7.03 10.22 19.42
N TYR A 408 6.97 8.92 19.77
CA TYR A 408 7.36 8.43 21.09
C TYR A 408 8.85 8.66 21.40
N LYS A 409 9.72 8.48 20.39
CA LYS A 409 11.15 8.67 20.55
C LYS A 409 11.53 10.11 20.81
N ASN A 410 10.94 11.04 20.03
CA ASN A 410 11.23 12.47 20.18
C ASN A 410 10.68 13.04 21.50
N ASN A 411 9.61 12.45 22.03
CA ASN A 411 8.96 12.89 23.27
C ASN A 411 9.16 11.88 24.41
N TRP A 412 10.25 11.09 24.39
CA TRP A 412 10.46 10.02 25.36
C TRP A 412 10.57 10.52 26.80
N ASN A 413 11.14 11.68 27.03
CA ASN A 413 11.25 12.27 28.38
C ASN A 413 9.89 12.51 29.03
N THR A 414 8.88 12.88 28.25
CA THR A 414 7.52 13.13 28.70
C THR A 414 6.69 11.86 28.78
N MET A 415 6.73 11.02 27.73
CA MET A 415 5.83 9.89 27.58
C MET A 415 6.44 8.55 28.04
N GLY A 416 7.76 8.50 28.11
CA GLY A 416 8.49 7.27 28.47
C GLY A 416 8.06 6.66 29.82
N PRO A 417 7.90 7.46 30.90
CA PRO A 417 7.40 6.95 32.17
C PRO A 417 6.05 6.24 32.06
N SER A 418 5.07 6.83 31.36
CA SER A 418 3.75 6.22 31.15
C SER A 418 3.81 4.94 30.30
N VAL A 419 4.65 4.91 29.27
CA VAL A 419 4.89 3.70 28.47
C VAL A 419 5.56 2.60 29.31
N CYS A 420 6.55 2.95 30.13
CA CYS A 420 7.20 2.02 31.04
C CYS A 420 6.21 1.44 32.06
N ASN A 421 5.36 2.27 32.63
CA ASN A 421 4.33 1.84 33.56
C ASN A 421 3.33 0.89 32.88
N PHE A 422 2.83 1.24 31.70
CA PHE A 422 1.94 0.38 30.90
C PHE A 422 2.54 -1.03 30.68
N VAL A 423 3.79 -1.10 30.25
CA VAL A 423 4.45 -2.39 29.99
C VAL A 423 4.65 -3.17 31.28
N LYS A 424 5.06 -2.53 32.37
CA LYS A 424 5.27 -3.18 33.68
C LYS A 424 3.96 -3.73 34.26
N GLU A 425 2.88 -2.95 34.22
CA GLU A 425 1.55 -3.38 34.68
C GLU A 425 0.99 -4.53 33.84
N ALA A 426 1.26 -4.54 32.52
CA ALA A 426 0.93 -5.67 31.66
C ALA A 426 1.66 -6.95 32.08
N PHE A 427 2.94 -6.88 32.44
CA PHE A 427 3.71 -8.03 32.94
C PHE A 427 3.26 -8.51 34.33
N LYS A 428 2.66 -7.66 35.14
CA LYS A 428 2.04 -8.03 36.41
C LYS A 428 0.66 -8.67 36.27
N GLY A 429 0.07 -8.61 35.07
CA GLY A 429 -1.29 -9.09 34.82
C GLY A 429 -2.41 -8.13 35.28
N ASN A 430 -2.08 -6.91 35.70
CA ASN A 430 -3.03 -5.94 36.25
C ASN A 430 -3.78 -5.13 35.18
N LEU A 431 -3.45 -5.30 33.87
CA LEU A 431 -3.93 -4.46 32.81
C LEU A 431 -4.73 -5.23 31.76
N SER A 432 -5.93 -4.75 31.43
CA SER A 432 -6.63 -5.19 30.24
C SER A 432 -5.97 -4.62 28.98
N LEU A 433 -5.58 -5.47 28.06
CA LEU A 433 -4.95 -5.05 26.80
C LEU A 433 -5.97 -4.70 25.70
N ALA A 434 -7.26 -4.92 25.91
CA ALA A 434 -8.30 -4.79 24.88
C ALA A 434 -8.31 -3.41 24.19
N ASP A 435 -8.20 -2.31 24.96
CA ASP A 435 -8.20 -0.96 24.40
C ASP A 435 -6.90 -0.64 23.65
N SER A 436 -5.76 -1.16 24.13
CA SER A 436 -4.46 -0.98 23.47
C SER A 436 -4.28 -1.89 22.25
N ASN A 437 -5.08 -2.96 22.14
CA ASN A 437 -5.03 -3.94 21.07
C ASN A 437 -6.09 -3.71 19.97
N ARG A 438 -6.61 -2.49 19.87
CA ARG A 438 -7.44 -2.06 18.74
C ARG A 438 -6.58 -1.98 17.49
N THR A 439 -6.82 -2.85 16.53
CA THR A 439 -5.97 -3.03 15.36
C THR A 439 -6.72 -2.66 14.07
N LEU A 440 -6.06 -1.86 13.22
CA LEU A 440 -6.57 -1.54 11.90
C LEU A 440 -6.00 -2.52 10.88
N ILE A 441 -6.86 -3.14 10.07
CA ILE A 441 -6.41 -3.99 8.95
C ILE A 441 -6.35 -3.14 7.69
N ALA A 442 -5.13 -3.01 7.13
CA ALA A 442 -4.91 -2.42 5.82
C ALA A 442 -4.74 -3.53 4.78
N LEU A 443 -5.52 -3.47 3.71
CA LEU A 443 -5.50 -4.45 2.63
C LEU A 443 -4.43 -4.10 1.60
N ILE A 444 -3.48 -5.01 1.37
CA ILE A 444 -2.42 -4.85 0.38
C ILE A 444 -2.56 -5.95 -0.69
N ALA A 445 -2.70 -5.54 -1.93
CA ALA A 445 -2.83 -6.47 -3.06
C ALA A 445 -1.61 -7.41 -3.16
N LYS A 446 -1.83 -8.73 -3.22
CA LYS A 446 -0.79 -9.74 -3.45
C LYS A 446 -0.31 -9.78 -4.91
N LYS A 447 -1.18 -9.40 -5.83
CA LYS A 447 -0.98 -9.39 -7.28
C LYS A 447 -1.59 -8.11 -7.87
N ASP A 448 -1.23 -7.77 -9.08
CA ASP A 448 -1.68 -6.53 -9.71
C ASP A 448 -3.18 -6.55 -10.05
N HIS A 449 -3.75 -7.74 -10.26
CA HIS A 449 -5.18 -7.91 -10.50
C HIS A 449 -5.82 -8.68 -9.35
N VAL A 450 -6.69 -8.00 -8.61
CA VAL A 450 -7.38 -8.55 -7.44
C VAL A 450 -8.85 -8.74 -7.77
N GLU A 451 -9.34 -9.96 -7.59
CA GLU A 451 -10.74 -10.33 -7.81
C GLU A 451 -11.47 -10.67 -6.50
N PHE A 452 -10.78 -11.33 -5.57
CA PHE A 452 -11.35 -11.83 -4.31
C PHE A 452 -10.66 -11.20 -3.10
N VAL A 453 -11.34 -11.15 -1.97
CA VAL A 453 -10.75 -10.67 -0.70
C VAL A 453 -9.50 -11.48 -0.32
N SER A 454 -9.45 -12.78 -0.63
CA SER A 454 -8.29 -13.65 -0.38
C SER A 454 -7.03 -13.24 -1.15
N ASN A 455 -7.17 -12.46 -2.21
CA ASN A 455 -6.03 -11.92 -2.97
C ASN A 455 -5.32 -10.75 -2.29
N PHE A 456 -5.84 -10.26 -1.17
CA PHE A 456 -5.15 -9.26 -0.35
C PHE A 456 -4.34 -9.92 0.78
N ARG A 457 -3.29 -9.20 1.20
CA ARG A 457 -2.60 -9.45 2.47
C ARG A 457 -3.18 -8.49 3.51
N PRO A 458 -3.76 -8.99 4.60
CA PRO A 458 -4.11 -8.13 5.73
C PRO A 458 -2.83 -7.68 6.43
N ILE A 459 -2.66 -6.38 6.62
CA ILE A 459 -1.56 -5.82 7.40
C ILE A 459 -2.15 -5.20 8.65
N SER A 460 -1.84 -5.76 9.79
CA SER A 460 -2.28 -5.29 11.11
C SER A 460 -1.48 -4.07 11.54
N LEU A 461 -2.19 -2.96 11.78
CA LEU A 461 -1.66 -1.70 12.26
C LEU A 461 -2.05 -1.52 13.73
N CYS A 462 -1.20 -2.00 14.63
CA CYS A 462 -1.37 -1.90 16.09
C CYS A 462 -0.81 -0.58 16.61
N MET A 463 -1.25 -0.15 17.78
CA MET A 463 -0.68 1.00 18.48
C MET A 463 0.79 0.77 18.86
N VAL A 464 1.57 1.84 18.90
CA VAL A 464 3.03 1.72 19.05
C VAL A 464 3.44 1.25 20.45
N HIS A 465 2.78 1.70 21.51
CA HIS A 465 3.05 1.24 22.86
C HIS A 465 2.72 -0.25 23.05
N TYR A 466 1.65 -0.75 22.42
CA TYR A 466 1.33 -2.17 22.37
C TYR A 466 2.40 -2.95 21.58
N LYS A 467 2.86 -2.42 20.43
CA LYS A 467 4.00 -3.01 19.70
C LYS A 467 5.28 -3.05 20.55
N CYS A 468 5.48 -2.08 21.45
CA CYS A 468 6.62 -2.07 22.36
C CYS A 468 6.57 -3.25 23.30
N LEU A 469 5.41 -3.52 23.93
CA LEU A 469 5.16 -4.69 24.78
C LEU A 469 5.44 -6.00 24.03
N THR A 470 4.77 -6.20 22.89
CA THR A 470 4.89 -7.47 22.13
C THR A 470 6.30 -7.67 21.56
N LYS A 471 6.99 -6.60 21.17
CA LYS A 471 8.38 -6.66 20.71
C LYS A 471 9.34 -7.04 21.82
N LEU A 472 9.12 -6.55 23.03
CA LEU A 472 9.91 -6.92 24.20
C LEU A 472 9.76 -8.43 24.49
N ILE A 473 8.51 -8.94 24.54
CA ILE A 473 8.23 -10.38 24.71
C ILE A 473 8.92 -11.18 23.60
N ALA A 474 8.75 -10.80 22.34
CA ALA A 474 9.37 -11.49 21.20
C ALA A 474 10.91 -11.44 21.25
N THR A 475 11.50 -10.37 21.78
CA THR A 475 12.96 -10.23 21.91
C THR A 475 13.51 -11.18 23.00
N ARG A 476 12.79 -11.31 24.10
CA ARG A 476 13.14 -12.25 25.17
C ARG A 476 13.00 -13.71 24.70
N LEU A 477 11.86 -14.07 24.10
CA LEU A 477 11.62 -15.41 23.56
C LEU A 477 12.69 -15.81 22.54
N ARG A 478 13.18 -14.88 21.74
CA ARG A 478 14.22 -15.14 20.73
C ARG A 478 15.49 -15.76 21.33
N GLY A 479 15.78 -15.49 22.61
CA GLY A 479 16.93 -16.06 23.31
C GLY A 479 16.84 -17.57 23.55
N VAL A 480 15.64 -18.13 23.53
CA VAL A 480 15.39 -19.57 23.80
C VAL A 480 14.83 -20.33 22.60
N MET A 481 14.45 -19.62 21.51
CA MET A 481 13.83 -20.25 20.34
C MET A 481 14.71 -21.33 19.67
N ASN A 482 16.02 -21.15 19.64
CA ASN A 482 16.92 -22.14 19.05
C ASN A 482 16.93 -23.47 19.81
N ASP A 483 16.63 -23.43 21.11
CA ASP A 483 16.59 -24.63 21.96
C ASP A 483 15.23 -25.35 21.86
N ILE A 484 14.14 -24.58 21.63
CA ILE A 484 12.77 -25.11 21.57
C ILE A 484 12.42 -25.65 20.19
N ILE A 485 12.84 -24.95 19.14
CA ILE A 485 12.39 -25.20 17.77
C ILE A 485 13.34 -26.18 17.06
N SER A 486 12.77 -27.23 16.48
CA SER A 486 13.49 -28.24 15.72
C SER A 486 14.54 -27.62 14.77
N PRO A 487 15.74 -28.19 14.64
CA PRO A 487 16.78 -27.69 13.73
C PRO A 487 16.34 -27.65 12.26
N PHE A 488 15.34 -28.42 11.88
CA PHE A 488 14.80 -28.43 10.51
C PHE A 488 13.91 -27.21 10.17
N GLN A 489 13.47 -26.43 11.16
CA GLN A 489 12.72 -25.20 10.95
C GLN A 489 13.69 -24.03 10.78
N SER A 490 13.74 -23.44 9.58
CA SER A 490 14.63 -22.30 9.28
C SER A 490 13.93 -20.95 9.41
N SER A 491 12.65 -20.88 9.05
CA SER A 491 11.93 -19.60 9.01
C SER A 491 11.70 -19.00 10.39
N PHE A 492 11.90 -17.67 10.51
CA PHE A 492 11.69 -16.86 11.73
C PHE A 492 12.63 -17.13 12.90
N ILE A 493 13.60 -18.02 12.76
CA ILE A 493 14.58 -18.35 13.79
C ILE A 493 15.90 -17.61 13.48
N LYS A 494 16.40 -16.87 14.47
CA LYS A 494 17.62 -16.06 14.29
C LYS A 494 18.83 -16.97 14.02
N GLY A 495 19.60 -16.64 13.00
CA GLY A 495 20.83 -17.35 12.62
C GLY A 495 20.61 -18.53 11.68
N ARG A 496 19.38 -18.96 11.41
CA ARG A 496 19.07 -20.00 10.44
C ARG A 496 18.78 -19.40 9.06
N GLN A 497 19.19 -20.11 8.00
CA GLN A 497 19.03 -19.66 6.62
C GLN A 497 18.08 -20.60 5.86
N ILE A 498 17.25 -20.02 5.01
CA ILE A 498 16.32 -20.78 4.17
C ILE A 498 17.05 -21.65 3.14
N HIS A 499 18.28 -21.25 2.77
CA HIS A 499 19.13 -22.01 1.85
C HIS A 499 19.47 -23.41 2.38
N ASP A 500 19.63 -23.58 3.68
CA ASP A 500 19.92 -24.89 4.27
C ASP A 500 18.81 -25.90 3.96
N ASN A 501 17.54 -25.46 4.07
CA ASN A 501 16.40 -26.31 3.76
C ASN A 501 16.26 -26.59 2.25
N ILE A 502 16.69 -25.65 1.40
CA ILE A 502 16.71 -25.85 -0.06
C ILE A 502 17.73 -26.93 -0.43
N ILE A 503 18.93 -26.89 0.17
CA ILE A 503 19.99 -27.89 -0.06
C ILE A 503 19.51 -29.27 0.41
N VAL A 504 18.94 -29.36 1.62
CA VAL A 504 18.36 -30.63 2.13
C VAL A 504 17.28 -31.16 1.18
N GLY A 505 16.40 -30.29 0.69
CA GLY A 505 15.36 -30.66 -0.27
C GLY A 505 15.94 -31.16 -1.59
N GLN A 506 17.01 -30.55 -2.10
CA GLN A 506 17.73 -31.02 -3.31
C GLN A 506 18.39 -32.38 -3.10
N GLU A 507 19.04 -32.62 -1.96
CA GLU A 507 19.63 -33.90 -1.61
C GLU A 507 18.59 -35.02 -1.51
N ILE A 508 17.44 -34.73 -0.90
CA ILE A 508 16.31 -35.69 -0.83
C ILE A 508 15.85 -36.06 -2.25
N LEU A 509 15.60 -35.08 -3.11
CA LEU A 509 15.15 -35.31 -4.48
C LEU A 509 16.21 -36.07 -5.31
N HIS A 510 17.49 -35.73 -5.12
CA HIS A 510 18.59 -36.44 -5.77
C HIS A 510 18.65 -37.91 -5.34
N THR A 511 18.55 -38.18 -4.04
CA THR A 511 18.50 -39.54 -3.49
C THR A 511 17.31 -40.32 -4.01
N MET A 512 16.12 -39.71 -4.06
CA MET A 512 14.91 -40.31 -4.63
C MET A 512 15.11 -40.72 -6.10
N ASN A 513 15.71 -39.85 -6.91
CA ASN A 513 15.96 -40.09 -8.32
C ASN A 513 17.00 -41.23 -8.57
N LYS A 514 17.96 -41.40 -7.64
CA LYS A 514 19.00 -42.45 -7.74
C LYS A 514 18.61 -43.78 -7.12
N THR A 515 17.58 -43.82 -6.31
CA THR A 515 17.16 -45.05 -5.61
C THR A 515 16.65 -46.09 -6.58
N ARG A 516 17.28 -47.26 -6.59
CA ARG A 516 16.88 -48.44 -7.39
C ARG A 516 16.11 -49.48 -6.55
N SER A 517 15.59 -49.09 -5.40
CA SER A 517 14.82 -49.97 -4.54
C SER A 517 13.52 -50.43 -5.17
N ARG A 518 13.08 -51.65 -4.89
CA ARG A 518 11.73 -52.15 -5.26
C ARG A 518 10.60 -51.36 -4.56
N LYS A 519 10.90 -50.70 -3.42
CA LYS A 519 9.96 -49.80 -2.75
C LYS A 519 10.17 -48.39 -3.27
N GLY A 520 9.15 -47.80 -3.87
CA GLY A 520 9.17 -46.41 -4.31
C GLY A 520 9.28 -45.45 -3.13
N LEU A 521 9.88 -44.27 -3.35
CA LEU A 521 9.91 -43.16 -2.41
C LEU A 521 8.93 -42.09 -2.87
N MET A 522 8.22 -41.47 -1.92
CA MET A 522 7.28 -40.38 -2.19
C MET A 522 7.65 -39.18 -1.32
N ALA A 523 7.76 -38.00 -1.94
CA ALA A 523 7.88 -36.74 -1.22
C ALA A 523 6.53 -36.00 -1.25
N MET A 524 6.06 -35.58 -0.08
CA MET A 524 4.81 -34.84 0.06
C MET A 524 5.12 -33.40 0.51
N LYS A 525 4.71 -32.41 -0.29
CA LYS A 525 4.78 -31.01 0.06
C LYS A 525 3.44 -30.58 0.65
N ILE A 526 3.46 -30.15 1.92
CA ILE A 526 2.28 -29.65 2.62
C ILE A 526 2.41 -28.13 2.72
N ASP A 527 1.35 -27.42 2.34
CA ASP A 527 1.24 -25.95 2.45
C ASP A 527 0.00 -25.60 3.29
N PHE A 528 0.24 -24.94 4.42
CA PHE A 528 -0.84 -24.53 5.32
C PHE A 528 -1.38 -23.14 4.91
N GLU A 529 -2.61 -23.10 4.42
CA GLU A 529 -3.26 -21.84 4.09
C GLU A 529 -3.54 -21.03 5.35
N LYS A 530 -3.00 -19.79 5.41
CA LYS A 530 -3.21 -18.84 6.53
C LYS A 530 -2.90 -19.44 7.90
N ALA A 531 -1.77 -20.13 8.02
CA ALA A 531 -1.38 -20.85 9.21
C ALA A 531 -1.46 -19.98 10.49
N PHE A 532 -1.00 -18.71 10.43
CA PHE A 532 -1.04 -17.80 11.58
C PHE A 532 -2.45 -17.34 11.97
N ASP A 533 -3.38 -17.27 11.00
CA ASP A 533 -4.74 -16.80 11.23
C ASP A 533 -5.67 -17.89 11.77
N ARG A 534 -5.22 -19.16 11.74
CA ARG A 534 -6.02 -20.34 12.10
C ARG A 534 -5.52 -21.09 13.34
N ILE A 535 -4.51 -20.56 14.04
CA ILE A 535 -4.00 -21.18 15.26
C ILE A 535 -5.06 -21.08 16.36
N ASN A 536 -5.33 -22.22 17.02
CA ASN A 536 -6.17 -22.27 18.20
C ASN A 536 -5.41 -21.75 19.42
N TRP A 537 -5.99 -20.80 20.16
CA TRP A 537 -5.34 -20.17 21.31
C TRP A 537 -5.14 -21.16 22.48
N GLY A 538 -6.09 -22.08 22.70
CA GLY A 538 -5.94 -23.13 23.71
C GLY A 538 -4.79 -24.08 23.39
N PHE A 539 -4.63 -24.47 22.11
CA PHE A 539 -3.46 -25.24 21.66
C PHE A 539 -2.16 -24.48 21.89
N LEU A 540 -2.11 -23.20 21.53
CA LEU A 540 -0.92 -22.36 21.76
C LEU A 540 -0.58 -22.27 23.24
N GLN A 541 -1.59 -22.07 24.10
CA GLN A 541 -1.42 -22.02 25.56
C GLN A 541 -0.80 -23.32 26.08
N ASN A 542 -1.35 -24.46 25.71
CA ASN A 542 -0.85 -25.77 26.14
C ASN A 542 0.59 -26.02 25.69
N VAL A 543 0.91 -25.69 24.42
CA VAL A 543 2.29 -25.81 23.91
C VAL A 543 3.27 -24.95 24.69
N LEU A 544 2.91 -23.71 25.03
CA LEU A 544 3.78 -22.81 25.79
C LEU A 544 4.00 -23.31 27.23
N LEU A 545 2.96 -23.90 27.85
CA LEU A 545 3.06 -24.54 29.16
C LEU A 545 3.89 -25.82 29.10
N ASP A 546 3.73 -26.66 28.08
CA ASP A 546 4.50 -27.89 27.88
C ASP A 546 6.01 -27.63 27.67
N VAL A 547 6.35 -26.48 27.03
CA VAL A 547 7.72 -25.98 26.91
C VAL A 547 8.31 -25.60 28.28
N GLY A 548 7.46 -25.35 29.29
CA GLY A 548 7.86 -24.98 30.66
C GLY A 548 7.92 -23.45 30.88
N LEU A 549 7.27 -22.65 30.07
CA LEU A 549 7.15 -21.19 30.29
C LEU A 549 6.32 -20.91 31.55
N ASP A 550 6.67 -19.86 32.27
CA ASP A 550 5.92 -19.38 33.42
C ASP A 550 4.46 -19.05 33.08
N SER A 551 3.52 -19.44 33.93
CA SER A 551 2.09 -19.31 33.71
C SER A 551 1.65 -17.86 33.52
N ASN A 552 2.28 -16.90 34.22
CA ASN A 552 1.97 -15.47 34.07
C ASN A 552 2.41 -14.96 32.71
N LEU A 553 3.59 -15.37 32.24
CA LEU A 553 4.07 -15.03 30.90
C LEU A 553 3.19 -15.66 29.82
N VAL A 554 2.77 -16.90 29.98
CA VAL A 554 1.84 -17.58 29.06
C VAL A 554 0.53 -16.84 29.02
N SER A 555 -0.05 -16.48 30.17
CA SER A 555 -1.27 -15.69 30.26
C SER A 555 -1.13 -14.33 29.58
N LEU A 556 -0.01 -13.64 29.74
CA LEU A 556 0.28 -12.38 29.06
C LEU A 556 0.33 -12.57 27.53
N ILE A 557 1.01 -13.61 27.04
CA ILE A 557 1.10 -13.90 25.60
C ILE A 557 -0.31 -14.19 25.03
N ILE A 558 -1.09 -15.03 25.72
CA ILE A 558 -2.44 -15.36 25.28
C ILE A 558 -3.34 -14.12 25.30
N ASN A 559 -3.26 -13.28 26.34
CA ASN A 559 -3.97 -12.01 26.36
C ASN A 559 -3.57 -11.10 25.19
N CYS A 560 -2.28 -11.03 24.84
CA CYS A 560 -1.85 -10.27 23.67
C CYS A 560 -2.49 -10.75 22.36
N VAL A 561 -2.66 -12.06 22.13
CA VAL A 561 -3.19 -12.58 20.86
C VAL A 561 -4.70 -12.69 20.83
N SER A 562 -5.37 -12.87 21.98
CA SER A 562 -6.82 -13.09 22.05
C SER A 562 -7.66 -11.84 22.28
N SER A 563 -7.09 -10.77 22.88
CA SER A 563 -7.83 -9.52 23.19
C SER A 563 -8.01 -8.57 22.00
N VAL A 564 -7.56 -8.96 20.81
CA VAL A 564 -7.55 -8.07 19.64
C VAL A 564 -8.96 -7.78 19.12
N SER A 565 -9.21 -6.51 18.80
CA SER A 565 -10.37 -6.08 18.01
C SER A 565 -9.91 -5.48 16.67
N TYR A 566 -10.57 -5.87 15.58
CA TYR A 566 -10.18 -5.47 14.23
C TYR A 566 -11.17 -4.48 13.60
N ASN A 567 -10.63 -3.45 12.97
CA ASN A 567 -11.36 -2.56 12.07
C ASN A 567 -10.68 -2.59 10.69
N VAL A 568 -11.43 -2.79 9.62
CA VAL A 568 -10.89 -2.77 8.25
C VAL A 568 -10.91 -1.34 7.72
N LEU A 569 -9.77 -0.89 7.14
CA LEU A 569 -9.58 0.46 6.59
C LEU A 569 -10.11 0.57 5.17
#